data_698fe90cf0ac0e769ba27c11a9cf8957
#
_entry.id   698fe90cf0ac0e769ba27c11a9cf8957
#
_cell.length_a   1.000
_cell.length_b   1.000
_cell.length_c   1.000
_cell.angle_alpha   90.00
_cell.angle_beta   90.00
_cell.angle_gamma   90.00
#
_symmetry.space_group_name_H-M   'P 1'
#
loop_
_entity.id
_entity.type
_entity.pdbx_description
1 polymer ?
#
loop_
_entity_poly.entity_id
_entity_poly.type
_entity_poly.pdbx_seq_one_letter_code
_entity_poly.pdbx_strand_id
1 'polypeptide(L)'
;MQYSTLGRTGWRVSRLGLGGAAIGNEFGDVPAAQATRVIHAAIDAGINYLDTAAQYGLGESERRFGVALKGKRQQVFLTTKAVMRGTPYDYATTMASVEASLQRLQTDYIDLIQLHEAETTTFDVAMNGCIAAFLDLKKAGKVRAIGVNGRNLSVLAPYIQTGQIDTVLTFCRYMLIDTTMQGDFFALTRAHQMGVINGSPLGMGVMTDTPAPFLQHDHDLLAEVARRKAQIAHLCQPGPHGFVEPAMRYSLTCDDIAVTLTGAAVPEQLQRNIAFCDGQGPSDSERASLHALFAGQRLFA
;
A
#
# COMPACT_ATOMS: atom_id res chain seq x y z
N MET A 1 -2.78 -7.39 17.39
CA MET A 1 -1.96 -6.94 16.23
C MET A 1 -0.89 -7.98 15.93
N GLN A 2 -0.81 -8.46 14.70
CA GLN A 2 0.23 -9.37 14.22
C GLN A 2 1.38 -8.57 13.59
N TYR A 3 2.59 -9.11 13.64
CA TYR A 3 3.80 -8.48 13.07
C TYR A 3 4.51 -9.43 12.12
N SER A 4 5.25 -8.87 11.18
CA SER A 4 6.07 -9.59 10.21
C SER A 4 7.42 -8.89 10.03
N THR A 5 8.33 -9.52 9.29
CA THR A 5 9.58 -8.88 8.86
C THR A 5 9.41 -8.32 7.46
N LEU A 6 9.77 -7.05 7.25
CA LEU A 6 9.68 -6.39 5.94
C LEU A 6 10.91 -6.78 5.08
N GLY A 7 10.88 -8.00 4.55
CA GLY A 7 11.93 -8.54 3.69
C GLY A 7 13.34 -8.30 4.23
N ARG A 8 14.28 -8.00 3.34
CA ARG A 8 15.70 -7.79 3.68
C ARG A 8 15.98 -6.51 4.49
N THR A 9 14.99 -5.63 4.73
CA THR A 9 15.18 -4.50 5.65
C THR A 9 15.37 -4.96 7.10
N GLY A 10 14.90 -6.17 7.44
CA GLY A 10 14.89 -6.69 8.79
C GLY A 10 13.95 -6.01 9.76
N TRP A 11 13.15 -5.03 9.30
CA TRP A 11 12.23 -4.28 10.16
C TRP A 11 11.04 -5.12 10.58
N ARG A 12 10.74 -5.08 11.88
CA ARG A 12 9.54 -5.70 12.44
C ARG A 12 8.37 -4.74 12.31
N VAL A 13 7.53 -4.97 11.31
CA VAL A 13 6.38 -4.12 10.98
C VAL A 13 5.06 -4.81 11.34
N SER A 14 4.03 -4.02 11.66
CA SER A 14 2.67 -4.54 11.82
C SER A 14 2.13 -5.05 10.48
N ARG A 15 1.49 -6.22 10.47
CA ARG A 15 0.89 -6.78 9.25
C ARG A 15 -0.21 -5.90 8.67
N LEU A 16 -0.89 -5.13 9.52
CA LEU A 16 -1.79 -4.05 9.10
C LEU A 16 -1.03 -2.73 9.13
N GLY A 17 -0.99 -2.03 8.00
CA GLY A 17 -0.44 -0.68 7.87
C GLY A 17 -1.53 0.36 7.61
N LEU A 18 -1.32 1.61 8.00
CA LEU A 18 -2.23 2.72 7.70
C LEU A 18 -1.80 3.39 6.39
N GLY A 19 -2.68 3.36 5.37
CA GLY A 19 -2.52 4.09 4.11
C GLY A 19 -3.09 5.50 4.19
N GLY A 20 -2.32 6.46 3.70
CA GLY A 20 -2.58 7.89 3.81
C GLY A 20 -3.46 8.50 2.71
N ALA A 21 -3.93 7.73 1.72
CA ALA A 21 -4.74 8.29 0.64
C ALA A 21 -6.06 8.88 1.17
N ALA A 22 -6.78 8.16 2.04
CA ALA A 22 -7.98 8.70 2.69
C ALA A 22 -7.65 9.90 3.60
N ILE A 23 -6.51 9.86 4.29
CA ILE A 23 -5.99 10.98 5.10
C ILE A 23 -5.75 12.23 4.24
N GLY A 24 -5.37 12.06 2.97
CA GLY A 24 -5.13 13.12 1.99
C GLY A 24 -6.36 13.55 1.19
N ASN A 25 -7.57 13.15 1.57
CA ASN A 25 -8.83 13.47 0.88
C ASN A 25 -9.03 12.82 -0.51
N GLU A 26 -8.29 11.75 -0.85
CA GLU A 26 -8.42 11.07 -2.16
C GLU A 26 -9.79 10.39 -2.35
N PHE A 27 -10.50 10.08 -1.26
CA PHE A 27 -11.80 9.39 -1.29
C PHE A 27 -12.94 10.21 -0.68
N GLY A 28 -12.72 11.48 -0.43
CA GLY A 28 -13.66 12.41 0.20
C GLY A 28 -12.99 13.22 1.32
N ASP A 29 -13.66 14.30 1.72
CA ASP A 29 -13.12 15.23 2.71
C ASP A 29 -13.01 14.60 4.11
N VAL A 30 -11.84 14.68 4.69
CA VAL A 30 -11.55 14.27 6.07
C VAL A 30 -11.02 15.51 6.84
N PRO A 31 -11.70 15.98 7.89
CA PRO A 31 -11.19 17.10 8.69
C PRO A 31 -9.82 16.80 9.31
N ALA A 32 -8.93 17.79 9.38
CA ALA A 32 -7.55 17.61 9.90
C ALA A 32 -7.51 17.01 11.32
N ALA A 33 -8.41 17.46 12.20
CA ALA A 33 -8.53 16.90 13.55
C ALA A 33 -8.95 15.41 13.52
N GLN A 34 -9.79 15.01 12.58
CA GLN A 34 -10.18 13.61 12.41
C GLN A 34 -9.04 12.76 11.86
N ALA A 35 -8.29 13.27 10.87
CA ALA A 35 -7.08 12.63 10.36
C ALA A 35 -6.08 12.35 11.50
N THR A 36 -5.84 13.33 12.38
CA THR A 36 -4.99 13.17 13.57
C THR A 36 -5.50 12.08 14.50
N ARG A 37 -6.82 12.03 14.76
CA ARG A 37 -7.42 10.95 15.59
C ARG A 37 -7.22 9.57 14.98
N VAL A 38 -7.38 9.42 13.66
CA VAL A 38 -7.16 8.14 12.96
C VAL A 38 -5.71 7.71 13.08
N ILE A 39 -4.75 8.63 12.85
CA ILE A 39 -3.32 8.31 12.93
C ILE A 39 -2.93 7.91 14.36
N HIS A 40 -3.40 8.65 15.37
CA HIS A 40 -3.12 8.30 16.76
C HIS A 40 -3.76 6.96 17.15
N ALA A 41 -5.02 6.71 16.77
CA ALA A 41 -5.68 5.44 17.04
C ALA A 41 -4.94 4.25 16.37
N ALA A 42 -4.34 4.45 15.19
CA ALA A 42 -3.50 3.45 14.55
C ALA A 42 -2.26 3.11 15.39
N ILE A 43 -1.53 4.13 15.82
CA ILE A 43 -0.31 3.97 16.63
C ILE A 43 -0.64 3.32 17.98
N ASP A 44 -1.67 3.80 18.66
CA ASP A 44 -2.09 3.30 19.98
C ASP A 44 -2.57 1.84 19.90
N ALA A 45 -3.07 1.39 18.75
CA ALA A 45 -3.42 -0.02 18.48
C ALA A 45 -2.21 -0.89 18.07
N GLY A 46 -1.01 -0.32 17.97
CA GLY A 46 0.22 -1.03 17.62
C GLY A 46 0.51 -1.09 16.12
N ILE A 47 -0.19 -0.32 15.28
CA ILE A 47 0.21 -0.13 13.87
C ILE A 47 1.46 0.75 13.88
N ASN A 48 2.55 0.20 13.34
CA ASN A 48 3.83 0.90 13.25
C ASN A 48 4.29 1.14 11.80
N TYR A 49 3.50 0.78 10.79
CA TYR A 49 3.78 1.05 9.38
C TYR A 49 2.77 2.03 8.82
N LEU A 50 3.24 3.23 8.46
CA LEU A 50 2.43 4.34 7.94
C LEU A 50 2.90 4.69 6.53
N ASP A 51 1.98 4.66 5.56
CA ASP A 51 2.28 4.89 4.15
C ASP A 51 1.54 6.11 3.61
N THR A 52 2.25 7.06 3.04
CA THR A 52 1.70 8.25 2.38
C THR A 52 2.33 8.47 1.01
N ALA A 53 2.08 9.60 0.39
CA ALA A 53 2.70 10.05 -0.87
C ALA A 53 2.60 11.56 -1.02
N ALA A 54 3.57 12.16 -1.73
CA ALA A 54 3.52 13.56 -2.14
C ALA A 54 2.28 13.87 -3.00
N GLN A 55 1.81 12.89 -3.79
CA GLN A 55 0.63 12.99 -4.62
C GLN A 55 -0.68 13.11 -3.80
N TYR A 56 -0.78 12.48 -2.62
CA TYR A 56 -2.04 12.38 -1.88
C TYR A 56 -2.48 13.75 -1.33
N GLY A 57 -3.56 14.26 -1.92
CA GLY A 57 -4.06 15.61 -1.64
C GLY A 57 -3.03 16.71 -1.91
N LEU A 58 -2.16 16.53 -2.92
CA LEU A 58 -1.08 17.47 -3.24
C LEU A 58 -0.23 17.83 -2.01
N GLY A 59 0.18 16.79 -1.26
CA GLY A 59 0.99 16.89 -0.06
C GLY A 59 0.19 17.06 1.24
N GLU A 60 -1.14 17.14 1.19
CA GLU A 60 -1.96 17.29 2.39
C GLU A 60 -1.84 16.08 3.33
N SER A 61 -1.80 14.88 2.77
CA SER A 61 -1.57 13.67 3.55
C SER A 61 -0.26 13.76 4.33
N GLU A 62 0.84 14.13 3.70
CA GLU A 62 2.14 14.27 4.37
C GLU A 62 2.11 15.36 5.45
N ARG A 63 1.47 16.50 5.22
CA ARG A 63 1.31 17.55 6.25
C ARG A 63 0.56 17.03 7.48
N ARG A 64 -0.52 16.27 7.27
CA ARG A 64 -1.31 15.69 8.36
C ARG A 64 -0.54 14.63 9.16
N PHE A 65 0.23 13.79 8.48
CA PHE A 65 1.13 12.86 9.15
C PHE A 65 2.21 13.61 9.94
N GLY A 66 2.83 14.66 9.37
CA GLY A 66 3.83 15.47 10.06
C GLY A 66 3.31 16.06 11.37
N VAL A 67 2.11 16.64 11.34
CA VAL A 67 1.46 17.19 12.55
C VAL A 67 1.15 16.09 13.57
N ALA A 68 0.55 14.97 13.13
CA ALA A 68 0.13 13.89 14.02
C ALA A 68 1.31 13.12 14.64
N LEU A 69 2.45 13.07 13.97
CA LEU A 69 3.65 12.35 14.43
C LEU A 69 4.55 13.17 15.33
N LYS A 70 4.22 14.42 15.63
CA LYS A 70 4.99 15.23 16.58
C LYS A 70 5.08 14.52 17.95
N GLY A 71 6.31 14.21 18.38
CA GLY A 71 6.60 13.44 19.59
C GLY A 71 6.34 11.92 19.49
N LYS A 72 5.88 11.41 18.32
CA LYS A 72 5.60 9.98 18.08
C LYS A 72 6.43 9.39 16.91
N ARG A 73 7.23 10.19 16.21
CA ARG A 73 7.96 9.81 14.99
C ARG A 73 8.76 8.51 15.13
N GLN A 74 9.39 8.29 16.28
CA GLN A 74 10.22 7.12 16.57
C GLN A 74 9.42 5.82 16.79
N GLN A 75 8.10 5.90 16.91
CA GLN A 75 7.23 4.74 17.15
C GLN A 75 6.83 4.05 15.86
N VAL A 76 7.15 4.64 14.69
CA VAL A 76 6.65 4.19 13.39
C VAL A 76 7.72 4.12 12.31
N PHE A 77 7.53 3.24 11.35
CA PHE A 77 8.16 3.27 10.04
C PHE A 77 7.31 4.14 9.11
N LEU A 78 7.82 5.31 8.77
CA LEU A 78 7.14 6.28 7.91
C LEU A 78 7.60 6.14 6.47
N THR A 79 6.64 5.84 5.60
CA THR A 79 6.86 5.64 4.18
C THR A 79 6.18 6.74 3.38
N THR A 80 6.87 7.27 2.37
CA THR A 80 6.25 8.13 1.36
C THR A 80 6.74 7.78 -0.04
N LYS A 81 6.16 8.42 -1.04
CA LYS A 81 6.46 8.18 -2.45
C LYS A 81 6.82 9.50 -3.10
N ALA A 82 7.98 9.52 -3.75
CA ALA A 82 8.47 10.72 -4.42
C ALA A 82 7.93 10.84 -5.85
N VAL A 83 7.92 12.07 -6.32
CA VAL A 83 7.46 12.54 -7.61
C VAL A 83 5.94 12.46 -7.75
N MET A 84 5.35 13.53 -8.22
CA MET A 84 3.91 13.61 -8.53
C MET A 84 3.68 13.27 -10.01
N ARG A 85 2.52 12.72 -10.32
CA ARG A 85 2.11 12.48 -11.71
C ARG A 85 2.25 13.76 -12.55
N GLY A 86 2.75 13.59 -13.76
CA GLY A 86 2.93 14.70 -14.71
C GLY A 86 4.19 15.55 -14.46
N THR A 87 5.02 15.21 -13.47
CA THR A 87 6.33 15.82 -13.29
C THR A 87 7.46 14.91 -13.79
N PRO A 88 8.64 15.45 -14.18
CA PRO A 88 9.76 14.63 -14.63
C PRO A 88 10.27 13.68 -13.55
N TYR A 89 10.66 12.48 -13.96
CA TYR A 89 11.28 11.45 -13.09
C TYR A 89 12.82 11.55 -13.10
N ASP A 90 13.35 12.77 -13.27
CA ASP A 90 14.79 13.03 -13.25
C ASP A 90 15.34 13.17 -11.82
N TYR A 91 16.67 13.20 -11.72
CA TYR A 91 17.38 13.28 -10.44
C TYR A 91 17.05 14.56 -9.66
N ALA A 92 17.08 15.72 -10.32
CA ALA A 92 16.88 17.02 -9.66
C ALA A 92 15.45 17.16 -9.12
N THR A 93 14.46 16.80 -9.94
CA THR A 93 13.04 16.80 -9.54
C THR A 93 12.80 15.84 -8.37
N THR A 94 13.43 14.66 -8.39
CA THR A 94 13.30 13.68 -7.31
C THR A 94 13.91 14.19 -6.01
N MET A 95 15.11 14.76 -6.05
CA MET A 95 15.76 15.38 -4.89
C MET A 95 14.86 16.46 -4.27
N ALA A 96 14.36 17.38 -5.10
CA ALA A 96 13.46 18.45 -4.65
C ALA A 96 12.14 17.90 -4.06
N SER A 97 11.58 16.85 -4.66
CA SER A 97 10.37 16.20 -4.17
C SER A 97 10.57 15.60 -2.77
N VAL A 98 11.68 14.90 -2.52
CA VAL A 98 11.98 14.31 -1.22
C VAL A 98 12.25 15.38 -0.16
N GLU A 99 13.00 16.44 -0.48
CA GLU A 99 13.20 17.56 0.43
C GLU A 99 11.87 18.24 0.83
N ALA A 100 10.98 18.43 -0.14
CA ALA A 100 9.65 18.97 0.14
C ALA A 100 8.80 18.01 0.98
N SER A 101 8.94 16.69 0.79
CA SER A 101 8.28 15.67 1.63
C SER A 101 8.79 15.72 3.08
N LEU A 102 10.10 15.81 3.30
CA LEU A 102 10.69 15.95 4.63
C LEU A 102 10.14 17.19 5.36
N GLN A 103 9.99 18.32 4.65
CA GLN A 103 9.41 19.54 5.21
C GLN A 103 7.93 19.35 5.60
N ARG A 104 7.11 18.75 4.72
CA ARG A 104 5.69 18.49 5.01
C ARG A 104 5.50 17.49 6.13
N LEU A 105 6.33 16.45 6.17
CA LEU A 105 6.34 15.42 7.22
C LEU A 105 6.97 15.88 8.54
N GLN A 106 7.61 17.05 8.57
CA GLN A 106 8.27 17.64 9.75
C GLN A 106 9.27 16.66 10.38
N THR A 107 10.11 16.03 9.57
CA THR A 107 11.10 15.04 10.00
C THR A 107 12.38 15.15 9.18
N ASP A 108 13.51 14.77 9.78
CA ASP A 108 14.83 14.81 9.12
C ASP A 108 15.10 13.56 8.27
N TYR A 109 14.29 12.50 8.42
CA TYR A 109 14.45 11.27 7.66
C TYR A 109 13.13 10.57 7.36
N ILE A 110 13.12 9.81 6.28
CA ILE A 110 12.05 8.91 5.86
C ILE A 110 12.56 7.47 5.99
N ASP A 111 11.77 6.58 6.58
CA ASP A 111 12.20 5.18 6.69
C ASP A 111 12.23 4.51 5.32
N LEU A 112 11.18 4.64 4.52
CA LEU A 112 11.11 4.07 3.18
C LEU A 112 10.63 5.11 2.17
N ILE A 113 11.46 5.39 1.17
CA ILE A 113 11.08 6.18 0.00
C ILE A 113 10.75 5.26 -1.17
N GLN A 114 9.68 5.53 -1.90
CA GLN A 114 9.26 4.72 -3.04
C GLN A 114 9.18 5.54 -4.33
N LEU A 115 9.59 4.95 -5.45
CA LEU A 115 9.20 5.41 -6.77
C LEU A 115 7.69 5.23 -6.93
N HIS A 116 6.96 6.30 -7.19
CA HIS A 116 5.49 6.28 -7.27
C HIS A 116 5.03 5.88 -8.67
N GLU A 117 4.20 4.83 -8.78
CA GLU A 117 3.60 4.35 -10.04
C GLU A 117 4.63 4.19 -11.17
N ALA A 118 5.52 3.22 -11.00
CA ALA A 118 6.62 2.94 -11.92
C ALA A 118 6.19 2.79 -13.39
N GLU A 119 4.93 2.45 -13.64
CA GLU A 119 4.33 2.37 -14.98
C GLU A 119 4.13 3.73 -15.67
N THR A 120 4.29 4.84 -14.98
CA THR A 120 4.14 6.19 -15.55
C THR A 120 5.45 6.76 -16.12
N THR A 121 6.54 6.01 -16.02
CA THR A 121 7.85 6.35 -16.57
C THR A 121 8.50 5.11 -17.22
N THR A 122 9.63 5.29 -17.89
CA THR A 122 10.42 4.15 -18.37
C THR A 122 11.42 3.70 -17.31
N PHE A 123 11.81 2.42 -17.38
CA PHE A 123 12.80 1.85 -16.46
C PHE A 123 14.11 2.65 -16.45
N ASP A 124 14.65 2.97 -17.62
CA ASP A 124 15.93 3.70 -17.72
C ASP A 124 15.85 5.11 -17.13
N VAL A 125 14.77 5.85 -17.41
CA VAL A 125 14.54 7.18 -16.83
C VAL A 125 14.45 7.09 -15.31
N ALA A 126 13.69 6.14 -14.78
CA ALA A 126 13.55 5.97 -13.34
C ALA A 126 14.87 5.55 -12.68
N MET A 127 15.63 4.62 -13.27
CA MET A 127 16.89 4.16 -12.71
C MET A 127 17.95 5.26 -12.67
N ASN A 128 18.09 6.02 -13.77
CA ASN A 128 19.07 7.11 -13.88
C ASN A 128 18.64 8.40 -13.14
N GLY A 129 17.36 8.57 -12.89
CA GLY A 129 16.77 9.71 -12.17
C GLY A 129 16.42 9.38 -10.73
N CYS A 130 15.22 8.82 -10.52
CA CYS A 130 14.67 8.63 -9.18
C CYS A 130 15.50 7.67 -8.31
N ILE A 131 15.89 6.51 -8.85
CA ILE A 131 16.62 5.51 -8.06
C ILE A 131 18.03 6.03 -7.74
N ALA A 132 18.70 6.69 -8.68
CA ALA A 132 19.99 7.33 -8.41
C ALA A 132 19.89 8.37 -7.28
N ALA A 133 18.85 9.23 -7.31
CA ALA A 133 18.61 10.21 -6.26
C ALA A 133 18.33 9.55 -4.90
N PHE A 134 17.53 8.47 -4.87
CA PHE A 134 17.24 7.73 -3.64
C PHE A 134 18.49 7.08 -3.04
N LEU A 135 19.39 6.56 -3.86
CA LEU A 135 20.67 5.99 -3.41
C LEU A 135 21.56 7.05 -2.73
N ASP A 136 21.61 8.27 -3.29
CA ASP A 136 22.39 9.35 -2.68
C ASP A 136 21.70 9.91 -1.42
N LEU A 137 20.37 9.99 -1.38
CA LEU A 137 19.61 10.32 -0.17
C LEU A 137 19.81 9.25 0.93
N LYS A 138 19.93 7.97 0.55
CA LYS A 138 20.24 6.87 1.49
C LYS A 138 21.65 7.02 2.07
N LYS A 139 22.66 7.33 1.25
CA LYS A 139 24.02 7.64 1.72
C LYS A 139 24.06 8.87 2.64
N ALA A 140 23.22 9.89 2.35
CA ALA A 140 23.11 11.09 3.17
C ALA A 140 22.29 10.88 4.48
N GLY A 141 21.75 9.68 4.71
CA GLY A 141 20.94 9.37 5.89
C GLY A 141 19.51 9.95 5.88
N LYS A 142 19.09 10.58 4.78
CA LYS A 142 17.74 11.17 4.64
C LYS A 142 16.66 10.12 4.36
N VAL A 143 17.03 8.98 3.77
CA VAL A 143 16.15 7.81 3.61
C VAL A 143 16.88 6.55 4.08
N ARG A 144 16.15 5.57 4.65
CA ARG A 144 16.74 4.36 5.21
C ARG A 144 16.63 3.16 4.27
N ALA A 145 15.53 3.07 3.52
CA ALA A 145 15.27 2.02 2.52
C ALA A 145 14.64 2.60 1.26
N ILE A 146 14.74 1.84 0.16
CA ILE A 146 14.25 2.23 -1.16
C ILE A 146 13.23 1.20 -1.63
N GLY A 147 12.09 1.69 -2.14
CA GLY A 147 11.05 0.86 -2.70
C GLY A 147 10.60 1.32 -4.09
N VAL A 148 9.81 0.48 -4.71
CA VAL A 148 9.09 0.79 -5.94
C VAL A 148 7.60 0.49 -5.74
N ASN A 149 6.76 1.35 -6.29
CA ASN A 149 5.31 1.20 -6.25
C ASN A 149 4.73 1.16 -7.67
N GLY A 150 3.73 0.32 -7.87
CA GLY A 150 3.00 0.25 -9.13
C GLY A 150 1.96 -0.86 -9.14
N ARG A 151 1.12 -0.86 -10.15
CA ARG A 151 0.09 -1.87 -10.35
C ARG A 151 0.51 -2.93 -11.37
N ASN A 152 1.35 -2.56 -12.32
CA ASN A 152 1.79 -3.48 -13.37
C ASN A 152 2.99 -4.32 -12.89
N LEU A 153 2.76 -5.59 -12.58
CA LEU A 153 3.77 -6.50 -12.05
C LEU A 153 4.96 -6.71 -13.00
N SER A 154 4.72 -6.70 -14.33
CA SER A 154 5.80 -6.83 -15.31
C SER A 154 6.69 -5.60 -15.38
N VAL A 155 6.18 -4.42 -15.04
CA VAL A 155 6.98 -3.20 -14.89
C VAL A 155 7.79 -3.22 -13.60
N LEU A 156 7.25 -3.79 -12.52
CA LEU A 156 7.93 -3.86 -11.22
C LEU A 156 9.07 -4.89 -11.19
N ALA A 157 8.94 -5.99 -11.93
CA ALA A 157 9.89 -7.09 -11.90
C ALA A 157 11.35 -6.69 -12.22
N PRO A 158 11.65 -5.89 -13.26
CA PRO A 158 13.01 -5.42 -13.53
C PRO A 158 13.67 -4.68 -12.37
N TYR A 159 12.91 -3.84 -11.63
CA TYR A 159 13.45 -3.12 -10.48
C TYR A 159 13.89 -4.09 -9.36
N ILE A 160 13.09 -5.12 -9.09
CA ILE A 160 13.44 -6.16 -8.10
C ILE A 160 14.77 -6.84 -8.48
N GLN A 161 14.94 -7.16 -9.76
CA GLN A 161 16.13 -7.84 -10.28
C GLN A 161 17.41 -7.02 -10.19
N THR A 162 17.33 -5.69 -10.10
CA THR A 162 18.52 -4.82 -9.92
C THR A 162 19.27 -5.08 -8.61
N GLY A 163 18.61 -5.63 -7.59
CA GLY A 163 19.16 -5.75 -6.26
C GLY A 163 19.26 -4.44 -5.47
N GLN A 164 18.87 -3.29 -6.05
CA GLN A 164 18.98 -1.97 -5.43
C GLN A 164 17.72 -1.57 -4.63
N ILE A 165 16.62 -2.33 -4.78
CA ILE A 165 15.32 -2.05 -4.19
C ILE A 165 15.09 -2.97 -2.98
N ASP A 166 14.66 -2.43 -1.86
CA ASP A 166 14.42 -3.15 -0.61
C ASP A 166 12.96 -3.66 -0.51
N THR A 167 12.00 -2.92 -1.09
CA THR A 167 10.57 -3.24 -0.99
C THR A 167 9.83 -3.03 -2.31
N VAL A 168 8.74 -3.75 -2.49
CA VAL A 168 7.78 -3.52 -3.57
C VAL A 168 6.38 -3.35 -2.99
N LEU A 169 5.71 -2.25 -3.36
CA LEU A 169 4.31 -2.04 -3.08
C LEU A 169 3.52 -2.21 -4.37
N THR A 170 2.57 -3.13 -4.38
CA THR A 170 1.58 -3.21 -5.46
C THR A 170 0.17 -3.12 -4.90
N PHE A 171 -0.78 -2.69 -5.71
CA PHE A 171 -2.15 -2.49 -5.28
C PHE A 171 -3.14 -3.12 -6.26
N CYS A 172 -4.27 -3.63 -5.71
CA CYS A 172 -5.31 -4.32 -6.46
C CYS A 172 -4.80 -5.54 -7.24
N ARG A 173 -3.76 -6.25 -6.75
CA ARG A 173 -3.16 -7.45 -7.37
C ARG A 173 -3.18 -8.67 -6.45
N TYR A 174 -3.55 -8.46 -5.18
CA TYR A 174 -3.80 -9.53 -4.23
C TYR A 174 -5.07 -9.21 -3.42
N MET A 175 -6.19 -9.61 -3.93
CA MET A 175 -7.54 -9.44 -3.39
C MET A 175 -8.29 -10.76 -3.54
N LEU A 176 -9.43 -10.91 -2.87
CA LEU A 176 -10.26 -12.12 -3.03
C LEU A 176 -10.62 -12.43 -4.50
N ILE A 177 -10.73 -11.40 -5.34
CA ILE A 177 -11.16 -11.48 -6.74
C ILE A 177 -10.08 -11.10 -7.76
N ASP A 178 -8.83 -10.93 -7.33
CA ASP A 178 -7.65 -10.76 -8.18
C ASP A 178 -6.44 -11.33 -7.44
N THR A 179 -5.91 -12.44 -7.94
CA THR A 179 -4.81 -13.18 -7.32
C THR A 179 -3.55 -13.14 -8.16
N THR A 180 -3.40 -12.12 -9.02
CA THR A 180 -2.34 -12.05 -10.03
C THR A 180 -0.92 -11.91 -9.46
N MET A 181 -0.75 -11.54 -8.18
CA MET A 181 0.56 -11.63 -7.50
C MET A 181 1.00 -13.07 -7.25
N GLN A 182 0.09 -14.02 -7.25
CA GLN A 182 0.40 -15.42 -6.98
C GLN A 182 1.30 -16.02 -8.09
N GLY A 183 2.13 -16.97 -7.75
CA GLY A 183 3.03 -17.62 -8.69
C GLY A 183 4.33 -16.88 -8.90
N ASP A 184 4.63 -16.51 -10.14
CA ASP A 184 5.94 -15.99 -10.56
C ASP A 184 6.35 -14.70 -9.82
N PHE A 185 5.39 -13.80 -9.53
CA PHE A 185 5.73 -12.56 -8.84
C PHE A 185 6.14 -12.81 -7.39
N PHE A 186 5.41 -13.64 -6.65
CA PHE A 186 5.83 -14.02 -5.29
C PHE A 186 7.11 -14.87 -5.31
N ALA A 187 7.32 -15.74 -6.30
CA ALA A 187 8.58 -16.46 -6.45
C ALA A 187 9.77 -15.49 -6.64
N LEU A 188 9.60 -14.47 -7.49
CA LEU A 188 10.60 -13.42 -7.71
C LEU A 188 10.87 -12.64 -6.41
N THR A 189 9.83 -12.19 -5.71
CA THR A 189 10.00 -11.41 -4.47
C THR A 189 10.69 -12.22 -3.38
N ARG A 190 10.38 -13.52 -3.23
CA ARG A 190 11.07 -14.43 -2.30
C ARG A 190 12.56 -14.60 -2.66
N ALA A 191 12.85 -14.84 -3.95
CA ALA A 191 14.23 -15.03 -4.43
C ALA A 191 15.13 -13.81 -4.12
N HIS A 192 14.54 -12.62 -4.12
CA HIS A 192 15.24 -11.35 -3.83
C HIS A 192 15.03 -10.84 -2.39
N GLN A 193 14.39 -11.61 -1.51
CA GLN A 193 14.08 -11.25 -0.13
C GLN A 193 13.39 -9.88 0.01
N MET A 194 12.48 -9.58 -0.92
CA MET A 194 11.76 -8.30 -0.98
C MET A 194 10.78 -8.14 0.18
N GLY A 195 10.69 -6.94 0.73
CA GLY A 195 9.55 -6.56 1.56
C GLY A 195 8.33 -6.29 0.68
N VAL A 196 7.32 -7.16 0.73
CA VAL A 196 6.11 -7.01 -0.09
C VAL A 196 5.04 -6.28 0.69
N ILE A 197 4.49 -5.21 0.09
CA ILE A 197 3.42 -4.41 0.65
C ILE A 197 2.21 -4.50 -0.28
N ASN A 198 1.07 -4.98 0.23
CA ASN A 198 -0.18 -5.06 -0.52
C ASN A 198 -1.05 -3.85 -0.26
N GLY A 199 -1.21 -3.01 -1.26
CA GLY A 199 -2.15 -1.88 -1.26
C GLY A 199 -3.54 -2.29 -1.76
N SER A 200 -4.55 -1.60 -1.27
CA SER A 200 -5.94 -1.74 -1.70
C SER A 200 -6.48 -3.18 -1.68
N PRO A 201 -6.41 -3.92 -0.56
CA PRO A 201 -6.97 -5.28 -0.45
C PRO A 201 -8.48 -5.31 -0.68
N LEU A 202 -9.15 -4.15 -0.52
CA LEU A 202 -10.57 -3.94 -0.81
C LEU A 202 -10.83 -3.38 -2.22
N GLY A 203 -9.80 -3.35 -3.10
CA GLY A 203 -9.92 -2.92 -4.48
C GLY A 203 -10.46 -1.49 -4.63
N MET A 204 -9.95 -0.53 -3.86
CA MET A 204 -10.46 0.85 -3.85
C MET A 204 -11.97 0.93 -3.60
N GLY A 205 -12.48 0.07 -2.72
CA GLY A 205 -13.88 0.02 -2.30
C GLY A 205 -14.79 -0.92 -3.09
N VAL A 206 -14.34 -1.56 -4.17
CA VAL A 206 -15.22 -2.49 -4.93
C VAL A 206 -15.59 -3.76 -4.14
N MET A 207 -14.80 -4.12 -3.11
CA MET A 207 -15.15 -5.19 -2.18
C MET A 207 -16.09 -4.71 -1.04
N THR A 208 -16.40 -3.43 -0.99
CA THR A 208 -17.41 -2.83 -0.10
C THR A 208 -18.69 -2.54 -0.88
N ASP A 209 -19.67 -1.86 -0.25
CA ASP A 209 -20.88 -1.38 -0.90
C ASP A 209 -20.70 0.03 -1.51
N THR A 210 -19.52 0.64 -1.32
CA THR A 210 -19.22 2.00 -1.75
C THR A 210 -17.86 2.04 -2.47
N PRO A 211 -17.83 1.75 -3.78
CA PRO A 211 -16.63 1.96 -4.59
C PRO A 211 -16.14 3.42 -4.54
N ALA A 212 -14.85 3.62 -4.71
CA ALA A 212 -14.27 4.97 -4.79
C ALA A 212 -15.00 5.83 -5.82
N PRO A 213 -15.17 7.16 -5.59
CA PRO A 213 -15.96 8.02 -6.47
C PRO A 213 -15.58 7.94 -7.95
N PHE A 214 -14.30 7.84 -8.25
CA PHE A 214 -13.78 7.73 -9.62
C PHE A 214 -14.03 6.36 -10.29
N LEU A 215 -14.48 5.33 -9.54
CA LEU A 215 -14.87 4.02 -10.07
C LEU A 215 -16.39 3.86 -10.26
N GLN A 216 -17.19 4.76 -9.71
CA GLN A 216 -18.67 4.59 -9.70
C GLN A 216 -19.30 4.62 -11.08
N HIS A 217 -18.60 5.18 -12.07
CA HIS A 217 -19.08 5.29 -13.46
C HIS A 217 -18.42 4.25 -14.40
N ASP A 218 -17.54 3.40 -13.88
CA ASP A 218 -16.94 2.30 -14.64
C ASP A 218 -17.86 1.07 -14.59
N HIS A 219 -18.89 1.10 -15.43
CA HIS A 219 -19.94 0.07 -15.45
C HIS A 219 -19.40 -1.31 -15.81
N ASP A 220 -18.41 -1.41 -16.70
CA ASP A 220 -17.82 -2.68 -17.12
C ASP A 220 -17.02 -3.31 -15.96
N LEU A 221 -16.20 -2.51 -15.29
CA LEU A 221 -15.49 -2.95 -14.08
C LEU A 221 -16.46 -3.41 -12.98
N LEU A 222 -17.51 -2.63 -12.70
CA LEU A 222 -18.47 -2.96 -11.66
C LEU A 222 -19.28 -4.21 -11.98
N ALA A 223 -19.62 -4.45 -13.26
CA ALA A 223 -20.27 -5.67 -13.70
C ALA A 223 -19.34 -6.88 -13.52
N GLU A 224 -18.05 -6.76 -13.87
CA GLU A 224 -17.07 -7.82 -13.67
C GLU A 224 -16.83 -8.10 -12.18
N VAL A 225 -16.77 -7.07 -11.34
CA VAL A 225 -16.72 -7.21 -9.88
C VAL A 225 -17.93 -7.99 -9.36
N ALA A 226 -19.14 -7.64 -9.79
CA ALA A 226 -20.35 -8.34 -9.37
C ALA A 226 -20.32 -9.82 -9.81
N ARG A 227 -19.90 -10.11 -11.03
CA ARG A 227 -19.74 -11.47 -11.54
C ARG A 227 -18.75 -12.28 -10.69
N ARG A 228 -17.59 -11.72 -10.35
CA ARG A 228 -16.57 -12.39 -9.52
C ARG A 228 -17.05 -12.57 -8.08
N LYS A 229 -17.68 -11.56 -7.49
CA LYS A 229 -18.27 -11.65 -6.13
C LYS A 229 -19.33 -12.76 -6.06
N ALA A 230 -20.13 -12.96 -7.10
CA ALA A 230 -21.11 -14.05 -7.16
C ALA A 230 -20.44 -15.43 -7.10
N GLN A 231 -19.25 -15.63 -7.69
CA GLN A 231 -18.49 -16.88 -7.64
C GLN A 231 -17.97 -17.24 -6.25
N ILE A 232 -17.82 -16.25 -5.38
CA ILE A 232 -17.33 -16.40 -4.00
C ILE A 232 -18.37 -15.96 -2.97
N ALA A 233 -19.67 -16.00 -3.33
CA ALA A 233 -20.77 -15.54 -2.47
C ALA A 233 -20.82 -16.27 -1.11
N HIS A 234 -20.34 -17.51 -1.05
CA HIS A 234 -20.23 -18.30 0.19
C HIS A 234 -19.27 -17.69 1.22
N LEU A 235 -18.36 -16.81 0.83
CA LEU A 235 -17.45 -16.09 1.72
C LEU A 235 -18.07 -14.79 2.28
N CYS A 236 -19.20 -14.34 1.71
CA CYS A 236 -19.85 -13.11 2.13
C CYS A 236 -20.45 -13.27 3.53
N GLN A 237 -20.02 -12.45 4.46
CA GLN A 237 -20.58 -12.41 5.81
C GLN A 237 -21.94 -11.71 5.82
N PRO A 238 -22.84 -12.03 6.77
CA PRO A 238 -24.11 -11.32 6.91
C PRO A 238 -23.93 -9.84 7.22
N GLY A 239 -24.83 -9.00 6.69
CA GLY A 239 -24.86 -7.55 6.95
C GLY A 239 -24.13 -6.70 5.91
N PRO A 240 -24.06 -5.39 6.12
CA PRO A 240 -23.40 -4.48 5.20
C PRO A 240 -21.88 -4.76 5.14
N HIS A 241 -21.31 -4.57 3.97
CA HIS A 241 -19.88 -4.78 3.72
C HIS A 241 -19.39 -6.21 3.95
N GLY A 242 -20.23 -7.22 3.69
CA GLY A 242 -19.97 -8.63 4.00
C GLY A 242 -18.68 -9.23 3.42
N PHE A 243 -18.08 -8.62 2.40
CA PHE A 243 -16.78 -9.05 1.85
C PHE A 243 -15.58 -8.36 2.49
N VAL A 244 -15.76 -7.36 3.37
CA VAL A 244 -14.63 -6.62 3.96
C VAL A 244 -13.78 -7.53 4.85
N GLU A 245 -14.39 -8.27 5.77
CA GLU A 245 -13.66 -9.17 6.65
C GLU A 245 -12.90 -10.26 5.88
N PRO A 246 -13.55 -11.07 5.00
CA PRO A 246 -12.82 -12.11 4.27
C PRO A 246 -11.73 -11.54 3.36
N ALA A 247 -11.93 -10.36 2.74
CA ALA A 247 -10.92 -9.73 1.91
C ALA A 247 -9.70 -9.25 2.72
N MET A 248 -9.93 -8.65 3.87
CA MET A 248 -8.84 -8.23 4.76
C MET A 248 -8.08 -9.44 5.31
N ARG A 249 -8.77 -10.46 5.83
CA ARG A 249 -8.15 -11.68 6.35
C ARG A 249 -7.36 -12.44 5.29
N TYR A 250 -7.85 -12.50 4.06
CA TYR A 250 -7.16 -13.13 2.93
C TYR A 250 -5.77 -12.50 2.70
N SER A 251 -5.67 -11.18 2.74
CA SER A 251 -4.41 -10.46 2.57
C SER A 251 -3.52 -10.49 3.82
N LEU A 252 -4.10 -10.26 5.00
CA LEU A 252 -3.37 -10.19 6.28
C LEU A 252 -2.70 -11.51 6.69
N THR A 253 -3.20 -12.66 6.20
CA THR A 253 -2.66 -13.99 6.51
C THR A 253 -1.83 -14.59 5.37
N CYS A 254 -1.50 -13.82 4.33
CA CYS A 254 -0.59 -14.26 3.28
C CYS A 254 0.86 -14.09 3.74
N ASP A 255 1.62 -15.17 3.78
CA ASP A 255 3.01 -15.16 4.27
C ASP A 255 3.97 -14.38 3.35
N ASP A 256 3.66 -14.30 2.06
CA ASP A 256 4.43 -13.51 1.10
C ASP A 256 4.23 -11.99 1.25
N ILE A 257 3.21 -11.55 2.00
CA ILE A 257 2.90 -10.14 2.22
C ILE A 257 3.32 -9.74 3.63
N ALA A 258 4.26 -8.80 3.73
CA ALA A 258 4.70 -8.29 5.02
C ALA A 258 3.69 -7.28 5.60
N VAL A 259 3.13 -6.41 4.76
CA VAL A 259 2.18 -5.36 5.17
C VAL A 259 0.98 -5.33 4.23
N THR A 260 -0.21 -5.33 4.80
CA THR A 260 -1.48 -5.02 4.11
C THR A 260 -1.91 -3.62 4.50
N LEU A 261 -2.04 -2.71 3.52
CA LEU A 261 -2.44 -1.34 3.79
C LEU A 261 -3.96 -1.20 3.85
N THR A 262 -4.44 -0.53 4.88
CA THR A 262 -5.84 -0.08 4.97
C THR A 262 -5.92 1.43 5.00
N GLY A 263 -6.88 2.01 4.26
CA GLY A 263 -7.30 3.40 4.41
C GLY A 263 -8.44 3.49 5.43
N ALA A 264 -8.46 4.56 6.22
CA ALA A 264 -9.57 4.87 7.10
C ALA A 264 -9.79 6.38 7.15
N ALA A 265 -11.05 6.79 7.01
CA ALA A 265 -11.46 8.19 7.16
C ALA A 265 -11.91 8.50 8.59
N VAL A 266 -12.33 7.49 9.35
CA VAL A 266 -12.78 7.59 10.75
C VAL A 266 -12.18 6.47 11.60
N PRO A 267 -11.99 6.69 12.92
CA PRO A 267 -11.38 5.69 13.81
C PRO A 267 -12.15 4.35 13.82
N GLU A 268 -13.48 4.36 13.66
CA GLU A 268 -14.33 3.15 13.69
C GLU A 268 -14.03 2.21 12.52
N GLN A 269 -13.75 2.77 11.32
CA GLN A 269 -13.31 1.97 10.17
C GLN A 269 -11.97 1.29 10.45
N LEU A 270 -11.04 2.03 11.07
CA LEU A 270 -9.74 1.50 11.44
C LEU A 270 -9.86 0.39 12.49
N GLN A 271 -10.64 0.60 13.55
CA GLN A 271 -10.86 -0.38 14.61
C GLN A 271 -11.42 -1.69 14.08
N ARG A 272 -12.39 -1.63 13.15
CA ARG A 272 -12.91 -2.80 12.47
C ARG A 272 -11.81 -3.57 11.74
N ASN A 273 -10.96 -2.88 10.98
CA ASN A 273 -9.89 -3.53 10.22
C ASN A 273 -8.78 -4.08 11.13
N ILE A 274 -8.52 -3.44 12.29
CA ILE A 274 -7.61 -3.94 13.32
C ILE A 274 -8.09 -5.28 13.89
N ALA A 275 -9.40 -5.45 14.09
CA ALA A 275 -9.98 -6.70 14.62
C ALA A 275 -9.69 -7.89 13.69
N PHE A 276 -9.54 -7.67 12.39
CA PHE A 276 -9.21 -8.72 11.43
C PHE A 276 -7.72 -9.11 11.42
N CYS A 277 -6.85 -8.39 12.12
CA CYS A 277 -5.42 -8.67 12.22
C CYS A 277 -5.11 -9.56 13.43
N ASP A 278 -5.84 -10.69 13.57
CA ASP A 278 -5.74 -11.64 14.67
C ASP A 278 -5.05 -12.96 14.28
N GLY A 279 -4.66 -13.11 12.99
CA GLY A 279 -4.04 -14.30 12.45
C GLY A 279 -5.04 -15.34 11.89
N GLN A 280 -6.34 -15.05 11.96
CA GLN A 280 -7.35 -15.90 11.34
C GLN A 280 -7.56 -15.52 9.87
N GLY A 281 -7.67 -16.50 9.00
CA GLY A 281 -7.85 -16.30 7.55
C GLY A 281 -8.36 -17.56 6.87
N PRO A 282 -8.46 -17.55 5.54
CA PRO A 282 -8.86 -18.73 4.79
C PRO A 282 -7.87 -19.88 5.02
N SER A 283 -8.38 -21.11 5.05
CA SER A 283 -7.56 -22.31 5.03
C SER A 283 -6.73 -22.42 3.76
N ASP A 284 -5.68 -23.25 3.75
CA ASP A 284 -4.86 -23.48 2.57
C ASP A 284 -5.68 -23.97 1.36
N SER A 285 -6.69 -24.82 1.59
CA SER A 285 -7.59 -25.31 0.54
C SER A 285 -8.49 -24.21 -0.04
N GLU A 286 -9.03 -23.33 0.80
CA GLU A 286 -9.81 -22.18 0.34
C GLU A 286 -8.94 -21.19 -0.42
N ARG A 287 -7.73 -20.92 0.07
CA ARG A 287 -6.75 -20.06 -0.61
C ARG A 287 -6.38 -20.64 -1.98
N ALA A 288 -6.08 -21.94 -2.05
CA ALA A 288 -5.78 -22.62 -3.31
C ALA A 288 -6.97 -22.57 -4.29
N SER A 289 -8.19 -22.72 -3.81
CA SER A 289 -9.40 -22.61 -4.62
C SER A 289 -9.60 -21.22 -5.19
N LEU A 290 -9.37 -20.16 -4.38
CA LEU A 290 -9.42 -18.76 -4.84
C LEU A 290 -8.33 -18.47 -5.89
N HIS A 291 -7.10 -18.99 -5.68
CA HIS A 291 -6.02 -18.85 -6.64
C HIS A 291 -6.36 -19.52 -7.98
N ALA A 292 -6.89 -20.75 -7.94
CA ALA A 292 -7.29 -21.45 -9.16
C ALA A 292 -8.44 -20.76 -9.88
N LEU A 293 -9.42 -20.22 -9.13
CA LEU A 293 -10.59 -19.55 -9.69
C LEU A 293 -10.23 -18.26 -10.45
N PHE A 294 -9.25 -17.49 -9.96
CA PHE A 294 -8.88 -16.20 -10.51
C PHE A 294 -7.46 -16.17 -11.11
N ALA A 295 -6.86 -17.34 -11.37
CA ALA A 295 -5.51 -17.44 -11.93
C ALA A 295 -5.38 -16.64 -13.23
N GLY A 296 -4.41 -15.71 -13.26
CA GLY A 296 -4.15 -14.85 -14.43
C GLY A 296 -5.24 -13.84 -14.78
N GLN A 297 -6.33 -13.79 -14.00
CA GLN A 297 -7.48 -12.92 -14.28
C GLN A 297 -7.31 -11.55 -13.59
N ARG A 298 -6.61 -10.64 -14.25
CA ARG A 298 -6.48 -9.25 -13.82
C ARG A 298 -7.86 -8.57 -13.80
N LEU A 299 -8.18 -7.88 -12.69
CA LEU A 299 -9.42 -7.11 -12.57
C LEU A 299 -9.25 -5.68 -13.08
N PHE A 300 -8.22 -5.01 -12.61
CA PHE A 300 -7.90 -3.64 -13.05
C PHE A 300 -6.88 -3.68 -14.19
N ALA A 301 -7.09 -2.89 -15.23
CA ALA A 301 -6.20 -2.77 -16.37
C ALA A 301 -4.81 -2.23 -15.98
#